data_babb2d590aeaad9612f94ada9516d547
#
_entry.id   babb2d590aeaad9612f94ada9516d547
#
_cell.length_a   1.000
_cell.length_b   1.000
_cell.length_c   1.000
_cell.angle_alpha   90.00
_cell.angle_beta   90.00
_cell.angle_gamma   90.00
#
_symmetry.space_group_name_H-M   'P 1'
#
loop_
_entity.id
_entity.type
_entity.pdbx_description
1 polymer ?
#
loop_
_entity_poly.entity_id
_entity_poly.type
_entity_poly.pdbx_seq_one_letter_code
_entity_poly.pdbx_strand_id
1 'polypeptide(L)'
;MTTQASLFDIPVKPYGGHVPSAPSKPSRDAAKKITPGLGKWQKRVLLALYEHGPLSDEALDRVLHCEATRTARPRRRELMLAGYIEDSAYRVMGVGGVYVTLWQLSRMGEAAARFLAAAD
;
A
#
# COMPACT_ATOMS: atom_id res chain seq x y z
N MET A 1 -14.54 -7.82 -15.11
CA MET A 1 -14.68 -7.40 -14.60
C MET A 1 -14.83 -7.43 -14.14
N THR A 2 -14.64 -7.69 -14.09
CA THR A 2 -14.70 -7.26 -13.36
C THR A 2 -14.94 -7.17 -12.51
N THR A 3 -14.91 -7.50 -12.51
CA THR A 3 -15.02 -7.01 -11.64
C THR A 3 -15.31 -6.87 -10.87
N GLN A 4 -15.37 -6.96 -10.76
CA GLN A 4 -15.53 -6.48 -10.11
C GLN A 4 -16.13 -6.22 -9.71
N ALA A 5 -16.36 -6.46 -9.87
CA ALA A 5 -16.80 -5.75 -9.39
C ALA A 5 -17.51 -5.68 -9.02
N SER A 6 -17.74 -5.76 -9.04
CA SER A 6 -18.27 -5.31 -8.70
C SER A 6 -18.75 -5.12 -8.07
N LEU A 7 -18.85 -5.40 -7.80
CA LEU A 7 -19.21 -4.92 -7.21
C LEU A 7 -19.07 -4.32 -6.87
N PHE A 8 -18.76 -4.27 -7.04
CA PHE A 8 -18.40 -3.44 -6.83
C PHE A 8 -17.90 -2.97 -7.36
N ASP A 9 -17.74 -2.79 -7.95
CA ASP A 9 -17.24 -2.13 -8.33
C ASP A 9 -16.94 -1.42 -8.25
N ILE A 10 -16.97 -0.98 -8.07
CA ILE A 10 -16.79 -0.20 -7.87
C ILE A 10 -16.48 0.45 -7.56
N PRO A 11 -16.30 0.78 -7.24
CA PRO A 11 -16.09 1.55 -6.90
C PRO A 11 -15.52 2.34 -6.87
N VAL A 12 -15.22 2.76 -6.82
CA VAL A 12 -14.89 3.70 -7.01
C VAL A 12 -14.23 4.35 -6.22
N LYS A 13 -13.29 4.71 -6.38
CA LYS A 13 -12.57 5.39 -5.72
C LYS A 13 -12.92 6.63 -5.72
N PRO A 14 -13.06 7.09 -4.82
CA PRO A 14 -13.49 8.35 -4.73
C PRO A 14 -12.50 9.21 -5.27
N TYR A 15 -11.58 9.32 -4.94
CA TYR A 15 -10.76 10.25 -5.39
C TYR A 15 -10.46 9.82 -6.61
N GLY A 16 -11.07 9.02 -6.78
CA GLY A 16 -10.84 8.56 -7.79
C GLY A 16 -10.23 9.33 -8.54
N GLY A 17 -10.41 9.98 -8.38
CA GLY A 17 -9.87 10.61 -9.11
C GLY A 17 -8.72 10.30 -9.57
N HIS A 18 -8.31 10.12 -9.27
CA HIS A 18 -7.17 10.05 -9.60
C HIS A 18 -6.97 9.07 -10.45
N VAL A 19 -7.17 9.11 -10.98
CA VAL A 19 -7.09 8.33 -11.78
C VAL A 19 -6.15 8.02 -12.36
N PRO A 20 -5.75 7.72 -12.41
CA PRO A 20 -4.86 7.22 -12.86
C PRO A 20 -4.46 7.35 -14.03
N SER A 21 -4.48 7.66 -14.34
CA SER A 21 -4.23 7.85 -15.41
C SER A 21 -3.01 7.84 -15.80
N ALA A 22 -2.58 8.20 -15.79
CA ALA A 22 -1.51 8.40 -16.20
C ALA A 22 -0.47 7.76 -16.10
N PRO A 23 0.08 7.52 -16.52
CA PRO A 23 1.07 6.90 -16.56
C PRO A 23 2.15 7.09 -16.32
N SER A 24 2.53 7.24 -16.12
CA SER A 24 3.48 7.44 -15.73
C SER A 24 4.69 6.85 -15.94
N LYS A 25 5.29 6.96 -16.78
CA LYS A 25 6.48 6.62 -16.95
C LYS A 25 7.36 7.21 -16.01
N PRO A 26 7.36 8.36 -15.67
CA PRO A 26 8.26 9.01 -14.78
C PRO A 26 8.28 8.32 -13.45
N SER A 27 7.26 7.62 -13.14
CA SER A 27 7.22 6.96 -11.89
C SER A 27 8.32 5.98 -11.66
N ARG A 28 8.77 5.37 -12.71
CA ARG A 28 9.80 4.38 -12.55
C ARG A 28 11.12 5.02 -12.16
N ASP A 29 11.47 6.11 -12.81
CA ASP A 29 12.70 6.80 -12.49
C ASP A 29 12.63 7.45 -11.12
N ALA A 30 11.47 7.98 -10.76
CA ALA A 30 11.32 8.57 -9.46
C ALA A 30 11.49 7.51 -8.38
N ALA A 31 10.92 6.33 -8.59
CA ALA A 31 11.04 5.26 -7.62
C ALA A 31 12.49 4.82 -7.48
N LYS A 32 13.20 4.80 -8.58
CA LYS A 32 14.59 4.40 -8.56
C LYS A 32 15.42 5.35 -7.72
N LYS A 33 15.10 6.63 -7.73
CA LYS A 33 15.83 7.58 -6.95
C LYS A 33 15.45 7.55 -5.48
N ILE A 34 14.22 7.26 -5.19
CA ILE A 34 13.72 7.31 -3.84
C ILE A 34 13.94 6.06 -3.02
N THR A 35 13.80 4.90 -3.63
CA THR A 35 13.85 3.66 -2.87
C THR A 35 15.14 3.47 -2.09
N PRO A 36 16.30 3.90 -2.55
CA PRO A 36 17.50 3.71 -1.75
C PRO A 36 17.46 4.44 -0.41
N GLY A 37 16.62 5.46 -0.31
CA GLY A 37 16.49 6.19 0.94
C GLY A 37 15.55 5.57 1.93
N LEU A 38 14.86 4.50 1.55
CA LEU A 38 13.89 3.88 2.43
C LEU A 38 14.56 2.88 3.35
N GLY A 39 14.07 2.79 4.57
CA GLY A 39 14.58 1.83 5.52
C GLY A 39 14.13 0.42 5.20
N LYS A 40 14.79 -0.52 5.82
CA LYS A 40 14.51 -1.94 5.59
C LYS A 40 13.05 -2.28 5.83
N TRP A 41 12.49 -1.84 6.95
CA TRP A 41 11.10 -2.15 7.26
C TRP A 41 10.12 -1.42 6.37
N GLN A 42 10.47 -0.22 5.93
CA GLN A 42 9.63 0.50 4.99
C GLN A 42 9.53 -0.26 3.68
N LYS A 43 10.65 -0.79 3.20
CA LYS A 43 10.65 -1.59 1.97
C LYS A 43 9.80 -2.84 2.13
N ARG A 44 9.86 -3.47 3.30
CA ARG A 44 9.09 -4.68 3.54
C ARG A 44 7.59 -4.40 3.56
N VAL A 45 7.20 -3.25 4.10
CA VAL A 45 5.78 -2.87 4.08
C VAL A 45 5.31 -2.65 2.65
N LEU A 46 6.11 -1.94 1.85
CA LEU A 46 5.74 -1.71 0.45
C LEU A 46 5.60 -3.03 -0.30
N LEU A 47 6.54 -3.94 -0.10
CA LEU A 47 6.48 -5.23 -0.79
C LEU A 47 5.30 -6.07 -0.34
N ALA A 48 4.95 -6.00 0.94
CA ALA A 48 3.80 -6.72 1.44
C ALA A 48 2.52 -6.25 0.78
N LEU A 49 2.35 -4.94 0.65
CA LEU A 49 1.18 -4.40 -0.01
C LEU A 49 1.18 -4.71 -1.50
N TYR A 50 2.34 -4.75 -2.10
CA TYR A 50 2.46 -5.09 -3.51
C TYR A 50 2.05 -6.54 -3.75
N GLU A 51 2.51 -7.41 -2.87
CA GLU A 51 2.26 -8.83 -3.02
C GLU A 51 0.84 -9.26 -2.65
N HIS A 52 0.30 -8.70 -1.60
CA HIS A 52 -0.97 -9.13 -1.05
C HIS A 52 -2.15 -8.21 -1.37
N GLY A 53 -1.88 -7.03 -1.89
CA GLY A 53 -2.93 -6.05 -2.13
C GLY A 53 -3.24 -5.27 -0.85
N PRO A 54 -4.36 -4.58 -0.80
CA PRO A 54 -4.68 -3.75 0.37
C PRO A 54 -4.74 -4.56 1.65
N LEU A 55 -4.13 -4.03 2.69
CA LEU A 55 -4.06 -4.70 3.99
C LEU A 55 -4.32 -3.69 5.11
N SER A 56 -4.92 -4.17 6.19
CA SER A 56 -5.04 -3.37 7.40
C SER A 56 -3.71 -3.43 8.15
N ASP A 57 -3.55 -2.58 9.15
CA ASP A 57 -2.33 -2.61 9.97
C ASP A 57 -2.18 -3.97 10.65
N GLU A 58 -3.27 -4.57 11.10
CA GLU A 58 -3.21 -5.88 11.72
C GLU A 58 -2.75 -6.95 10.74
N ALA A 59 -3.26 -6.88 9.52
CA ALA A 59 -2.88 -7.84 8.50
C ALA A 59 -1.41 -7.66 8.12
N LEU A 60 -0.94 -6.43 8.07
CA LEU A 60 0.47 -6.16 7.79
C LEU A 60 1.35 -6.80 8.87
N ASP A 61 0.95 -6.67 10.13
CA ASP A 61 1.72 -7.28 11.21
C ASP A 61 1.80 -8.79 11.03
N ARG A 62 0.70 -9.42 10.63
CA ARG A 62 0.71 -10.86 10.43
C ARG A 62 1.58 -11.26 9.25
N VAL A 63 1.46 -10.56 8.16
CA VAL A 63 2.23 -10.86 6.96
C VAL A 63 3.73 -10.70 7.22
N LEU A 64 4.09 -9.69 7.99
CA LEU A 64 5.50 -9.40 8.25
C LEU A 64 6.01 -10.08 9.52
N HIS A 65 5.14 -10.85 10.18
CA HIS A 65 5.51 -11.55 11.42
C HIS A 65 6.05 -10.59 12.47
N CYS A 66 5.36 -9.49 12.64
CA CYS A 66 5.78 -8.49 13.61
C CYS A 66 5.49 -8.95 15.02
N GLU A 67 6.38 -8.57 15.95
CA GLU A 67 6.17 -8.85 17.34
C GLU A 67 5.33 -7.74 17.96
N ALA A 68 4.79 -8.01 19.13
CA ALA A 68 3.92 -7.05 19.80
C ALA A 68 4.57 -5.68 19.98
N THR A 69 5.85 -5.65 20.19
CA THR A 69 6.55 -4.39 20.46
C THR A 69 7.11 -3.75 19.20
N ARG A 70 6.96 -4.40 18.07
CA ARG A 70 7.51 -3.85 16.84
C ARG A 70 6.53 -4.11 15.71
N THR A 71 5.57 -3.21 15.57
CA THR A 71 4.53 -3.39 14.58
C THR A 71 4.88 -2.62 13.30
N ALA A 72 4.14 -2.90 12.25
CA ALA A 72 4.34 -2.25 10.97
C ALA A 72 3.73 -0.86 10.93
N ARG A 73 2.85 -0.54 11.88
CA ARG A 73 2.09 0.71 11.82
C ARG A 73 2.94 1.96 11.70
N PRO A 74 4.01 2.14 12.48
CA PRO A 74 4.82 3.35 12.32
C PRO A 74 5.42 3.45 10.93
N ARG A 75 5.84 2.34 10.37
CA ARG A 75 6.44 2.36 9.04
C ARG A 75 5.36 2.63 7.99
N ARG A 76 4.18 2.03 8.15
CA ARG A 76 3.08 2.31 7.24
C ARG A 76 2.72 3.80 7.30
N ARG A 77 2.67 4.37 8.50
CA ARG A 77 2.34 5.77 8.64
C ARG A 77 3.37 6.68 7.97
N GLU A 78 4.64 6.37 8.14
CA GLU A 78 5.70 7.15 7.50
C GLU A 78 5.55 7.11 5.98
N LEU A 79 5.24 5.94 5.45
CA LEU A 79 5.07 5.79 4.01
C LEU A 79 3.81 6.50 3.52
N MET A 80 2.78 6.53 4.34
CA MET A 80 1.56 7.25 3.99
C MET A 80 1.86 8.75 3.92
N LEU A 81 2.58 9.27 4.90
CA LEU A 81 2.90 10.69 4.91
C LEU A 81 3.82 11.05 3.76
N ALA A 82 4.64 10.13 3.33
CA ALA A 82 5.54 10.37 2.21
C ALA A 82 4.87 10.16 0.85
N GLY A 83 3.61 9.71 0.83
CA GLY A 83 2.87 9.55 -0.42
C GLY A 83 2.94 8.20 -1.07
N TYR A 84 3.54 7.20 -0.43
CA TYR A 84 3.64 5.86 -1.00
C TYR A 84 2.41 5.00 -0.72
N ILE A 85 1.70 5.32 0.35
CA ILE A 85 0.56 4.52 0.78
C ILE A 85 -0.62 5.46 0.97
N GLU A 86 -1.80 5.00 0.65
CA GLU A 86 -3.00 5.80 0.77
C GLU A 86 -4.14 4.97 1.36
N ASP A 87 -5.14 5.65 1.88
CA ASP A 87 -6.35 5.03 2.38
C ASP A 87 -7.15 4.53 1.18
N SER A 88 -7.49 3.26 1.17
CA SER A 88 -8.23 2.69 0.04
C SER A 88 -9.70 3.10 0.02
N ALA A 89 -10.16 3.73 1.08
CA ALA A 89 -11.57 4.08 1.27
C ALA A 89 -12.42 2.86 1.66
N TYR A 90 -11.80 1.71 1.82
CA TYR A 90 -12.50 0.51 2.28
C TYR A 90 -12.12 0.20 3.70
N ARG A 91 -13.04 -0.45 4.40
CA ARG A 91 -12.85 -0.83 5.79
C ARG A 91 -13.17 -2.30 5.94
N VAL A 92 -12.50 -2.95 6.89
CA VAL A 92 -12.81 -4.34 7.20
C VAL A 92 -12.93 -4.46 8.70
N MET A 93 -13.58 -5.52 9.15
CA MET A 93 -13.73 -5.75 10.57
C MET A 93 -12.39 -6.18 11.15
N GLY A 94 -11.91 -5.45 12.14
CA GLY A 94 -10.67 -5.79 12.80
C GLY A 94 -10.87 -6.80 13.89
N VAL A 95 -9.76 -7.24 14.47
CA VAL A 95 -9.77 -8.24 15.52
C VAL A 95 -10.60 -7.78 16.72
N GLY A 96 -10.54 -6.53 17.04
CA GLY A 96 -11.27 -6.01 18.19
C GLY A 96 -12.74 -5.75 17.95
N GLY A 97 -13.26 -6.11 16.79
CA GLY A 97 -14.66 -5.89 16.51
C GLY A 97 -15.00 -4.51 15.98
N VAL A 98 -14.00 -3.73 15.63
CA VAL A 98 -14.23 -2.41 15.05
C VAL A 98 -13.70 -2.42 13.63
N TYR A 99 -14.27 -1.56 12.81
CA TYR A 99 -13.80 -1.47 11.42
C TYR A 99 -12.49 -0.74 11.36
N VAL A 100 -11.59 -1.24 10.54
CA VAL A 100 -10.27 -0.64 10.36
C VAL A 100 -10.03 -0.38 8.89
N THR A 101 -9.14 0.55 8.62
CA THR A 101 -8.81 0.97 7.27
C THR A 101 -8.00 -0.09 6.55
N LEU A 102 -8.31 -0.27 5.27
CA LEU A 102 -7.44 -1.04 4.38
C LEU A 102 -6.52 -0.04 3.69
N TRP A 103 -5.24 -0.27 3.83
CA TRP A 103 -4.23 0.60 3.23
C TRP A 103 -3.76 0.00 1.92
N GLN A 104 -3.52 0.85 0.94
CA GLN A 104 -3.07 0.38 -0.36
C GLN A 104 -1.92 1.23 -0.85
N LEU A 105 -1.21 0.74 -1.84
CA LEU A 105 -0.14 1.51 -2.45
C LEU A 105 -0.74 2.61 -3.31
N SER A 106 -0.15 3.77 -3.23
CA SER A 106 -0.46 4.83 -4.16
C SER A 106 0.25 4.51 -5.47
N ARG A 107 0.07 5.34 -6.47
CA ARG A 107 0.76 5.15 -7.72
C ARG A 107 2.26 5.16 -7.52
N MET A 108 2.76 6.10 -6.73
CA MET A 108 4.18 6.17 -6.43
C MET A 108 4.63 4.96 -5.63
N GLY A 109 3.79 4.51 -4.70
CA GLY A 109 4.11 3.33 -3.91
C GLY A 109 4.20 2.08 -4.76
N GLU A 110 3.30 1.96 -5.73
CA GLU A 110 3.32 0.81 -6.59
C GLU A 110 4.57 0.79 -7.47
N ALA A 111 4.97 1.95 -7.98
CA ALA A 111 6.18 2.02 -8.77
C ALA A 111 7.41 1.66 -7.93
N ALA A 112 7.46 2.15 -6.71
CA ALA A 112 8.57 1.83 -5.81
C ALA A 112 8.61 0.35 -5.48
N ALA A 113 7.46 -0.23 -5.17
CA ALA A 113 7.40 -1.65 -4.82
C ALA A 113 7.77 -2.52 -6.00
N ARG A 114 7.34 -2.14 -7.19
CA ARG A 114 7.67 -2.89 -8.39
C ARG A 114 9.17 -2.87 -8.63
N PHE A 115 9.79 -1.71 -8.40
CA PHE A 115 11.24 -1.60 -8.56
C PHE A 115 11.96 -2.47 -7.52
N LEU A 116 11.49 -2.46 -6.28
CA LEU A 116 12.10 -3.27 -5.23
C LEU A 116 11.94 -4.77 -5.53
N ALA A 117 10.79 -5.17 -6.02
CA ALA A 117 10.56 -6.58 -6.34
C ALA A 117 11.45 -7.03 -7.48
N ALA A 118 11.67 -6.18 -8.45
CA ALA A 118 12.51 -6.54 -9.59
C ALA A 118 13.98 -6.58 -9.22
N ALA A 119 14.37 -5.87 -8.18
CA ALA A 119 15.77 -5.81 -7.77
C ALA A 119 16.20 -7.07 -7.05
N ASP A 120 15.26 -7.84 -6.57
CA ASP A 120 15.59 -9.10 -5.94
C ASP A 120 15.63 -10.18 -7.00
#